data_b6874bda4320c04d5ebae5e903bc5d1b
#
_entry.id   b6874bda4320c04d5ebae5e903bc5d1b
#
_cell.length_a   1.000
_cell.length_b   1.000
_cell.length_c   1.000
_cell.angle_alpha   90.00
_cell.angle_beta   90.00
_cell.angle_gamma   90.00
#
_symmetry.space_group_name_H-M   'P 1'
#
loop_
_entity.id
_entity.type
_entity.pdbx_description
1 polymer ?
#
loop_
_entity_poly.entity_id
_entity_poly.type
_entity_poly.pdbx_seq_one_letter_code
_entity_poly.pdbx_strand_id
1 'polypeptide(L)'
;MIKIFKYGAVGLATAIILTACQNNEKQQQTEPADTVAQQAETPPTKKLETPLPEFPTMAYKIEHLIPQHYEIDLEADGDLNGDGVADKVIVLIKTNDTTAIRPTLVLLKIGNAYSVNAVSYTAFGPKYREDGFRNYDYEDVNIDSGKLVISMQATGPNGSLESNYKYIGEDLVLTHISTFNMGAGGQTEQNLDLLKGIYEKTDINTMKEDMPSTTTTKKYKIPKALFKDADPSAIMIEAFNKFDD
;
A
#
# COMPACT_ATOMS: atom_id res chain seq x y z
N MET A 1 -11.30 -42.27 50.76
CA MET A 1 -10.02 -42.85 51.18
C MET A 1 -8.93 -41.83 51.06
N ILE A 2 -8.43 -41.41 52.20
CA ILE A 2 -7.46 -40.36 52.46
C ILE A 2 -6.05 -40.89 52.13
N LYS A 3 -5.18 -40.14 51.54
CA LYS A 3 -3.74 -40.12 51.87
C LYS A 3 -3.10 -38.79 51.53
N ILE A 4 -2.82 -38.08 52.62
CA ILE A 4 -1.94 -36.92 52.76
C ILE A 4 -0.51 -37.44 52.84
N PHE A 5 0.43 -36.80 52.19
CA PHE A 5 1.86 -36.85 52.58
C PHE A 5 2.45 -35.42 52.59
N LYS A 6 2.86 -35.06 53.84
CA LYS A 6 3.68 -33.89 54.19
C LYS A 6 5.17 -34.31 54.27
N TYR A 7 6.01 -33.34 54.39
CA TYR A 7 7.44 -33.18 54.78
C TYR A 7 8.28 -32.72 53.58
N GLY A 8 9.21 -31.81 53.70
CA GLY A 8 9.70 -31.01 54.82
C GLY A 8 10.70 -29.99 54.30
N ALA A 9 10.86 -28.92 55.04
CA ALA A 9 11.79 -27.81 54.83
C ALA A 9 13.20 -28.17 55.25
N VAL A 10 14.21 -27.66 54.54
CA VAL A 10 15.54 -27.39 55.10
C VAL A 10 16.03 -26.05 54.56
N GLY A 11 16.15 -25.09 55.45
CA GLY A 11 16.83 -23.82 55.27
C GLY A 11 18.33 -23.96 55.45
N LEU A 12 19.09 -23.13 54.76
CA LEU A 12 20.44 -22.77 55.21
C LEU A 12 20.68 -21.30 54.89
N ALA A 13 20.90 -20.54 55.93
CA ALA A 13 21.33 -19.14 55.94
C ALA A 13 22.86 -19.07 56.08
N THR A 14 23.50 -18.17 55.40
CA THR A 14 24.83 -17.61 55.77
C THR A 14 24.96 -16.26 55.07
N ALA A 15 24.83 -15.17 55.76
CA ALA A 15 25.77 -14.30 56.51
C ALA A 15 26.60 -13.36 55.59
N ILE A 16 26.20 -12.16 55.56
CA ILE A 16 26.76 -10.81 55.74
C ILE A 16 28.30 -10.72 55.78
N ILE A 17 28.85 -9.87 54.90
CA ILE A 17 30.00 -9.01 55.27
C ILE A 17 29.80 -7.62 54.68
N LEU A 18 29.59 -6.65 55.58
CA LEU A 18 29.70 -5.20 55.36
C LEU A 18 31.18 -4.81 55.53
N THR A 19 31.70 -4.04 54.60
CA THR A 19 32.86 -3.18 54.89
C THR A 19 32.62 -1.81 54.26
N ALA A 20 32.40 -0.85 55.16
CA ALA A 20 32.49 0.58 54.92
C ALA A 20 33.95 1.02 55.12
N CYS A 21 34.42 1.99 54.36
CA CYS A 21 35.36 3.05 54.75
C CYS A 21 35.60 3.94 53.51
N GLN A 22 35.11 5.11 53.56
CA GLN A 22 35.64 6.45 53.94
C GLN A 22 36.43 7.16 52.84
N ASN A 23 35.83 8.33 52.54
CA ASN A 23 36.39 9.61 52.04
C ASN A 23 37.90 9.69 51.80
N ASN A 24 38.29 10.25 50.65
CA ASN A 24 39.18 11.40 50.68
C ASN A 24 39.02 12.30 49.41
N GLU A 25 39.33 13.55 49.64
CA GLU A 25 39.14 14.76 48.87
C GLU A 25 39.98 14.88 47.60
N LYS A 26 39.43 15.66 46.68
CA LYS A 26 40.04 16.61 45.73
C LYS A 26 41.36 16.22 45.05
N GLN A 27 41.24 16.02 43.73
CA GLN A 27 42.16 16.70 42.82
C GLN A 27 41.42 16.98 41.49
N GLN A 28 41.28 18.26 41.22
CA GLN A 28 40.89 18.85 39.96
C GLN A 28 42.00 18.55 38.93
N GLN A 29 41.74 17.69 37.98
CA GLN A 29 42.57 17.57 36.78
C GLN A 29 41.70 17.88 35.58
N THR A 30 41.96 19.02 35.00
CA THR A 30 41.46 19.48 33.70
C THR A 30 42.02 18.56 32.63
N GLU A 31 41.18 17.71 32.06
CA GLU A 31 41.44 17.05 30.80
C GLU A 31 40.96 17.90 29.63
N PRO A 32 41.69 17.92 28.50
CA PRO A 32 41.31 18.75 27.36
C PRO A 32 40.07 18.20 26.65
N ALA A 33 39.20 19.13 26.26
CA ALA A 33 38.01 18.86 25.45
C ALA A 33 38.39 18.13 24.17
N ASP A 34 38.04 16.85 24.10
CA ASP A 34 37.98 16.13 22.83
C ASP A 34 36.85 16.70 22.01
N THR A 35 37.25 17.47 20.99
CA THR A 35 36.37 17.98 19.95
C THR A 35 35.91 16.79 19.15
N VAL A 36 34.73 16.22 19.51
CA VAL A 36 34.00 15.32 18.62
C VAL A 36 33.64 16.10 17.38
N ALA A 37 34.39 15.88 16.32
CA ALA A 37 34.06 16.36 14.99
C ALA A 37 32.66 15.81 14.65
N GLN A 38 31.66 16.70 14.69
CA GLN A 38 30.37 16.45 14.05
C GLN A 38 30.66 16.14 12.58
N GLN A 39 30.57 14.85 12.22
CA GLN A 39 30.46 14.48 10.81
C GLN A 39 29.19 15.21 10.30
N ALA A 40 29.43 16.19 9.43
CA ALA A 40 28.38 16.82 8.67
C ALA A 40 27.66 15.69 7.89
N GLU A 41 26.42 15.40 8.28
CA GLU A 41 25.54 14.56 7.49
C GLU A 41 25.45 15.20 6.11
N THR A 42 25.97 14.49 5.13
CA THR A 42 25.79 14.85 3.72
C THR A 42 24.28 14.92 3.48
N PRO A 43 23.76 16.04 2.92
CA PRO A 43 22.34 16.12 2.61
C PRO A 43 21.95 14.93 1.72
N PRO A 44 20.76 14.30 1.92
CA PRO A 44 20.34 13.16 1.12
C PRO A 44 20.43 13.56 -0.35
N THR A 45 21.23 12.83 -1.10
CA THR A 45 21.36 13.01 -2.55
C THR A 45 19.96 12.82 -3.14
N LYS A 46 19.36 13.89 -3.65
CA LYS A 46 18.05 13.85 -4.32
C LYS A 46 18.15 12.81 -5.43
N LYS A 47 17.49 11.63 -5.23
CA LYS A 47 17.43 10.57 -6.24
C LYS A 47 16.94 11.24 -7.52
N LEU A 48 17.72 11.17 -8.58
CA LEU A 48 17.35 11.74 -9.88
C LEU A 48 16.07 11.01 -10.30
N GLU A 49 14.94 11.71 -10.28
CA GLU A 49 13.66 11.14 -10.72
C GLU A 49 13.83 10.79 -12.20
N THR A 50 13.79 9.51 -12.52
CA THR A 50 13.78 9.05 -13.90
C THR A 50 12.54 9.63 -14.57
N PRO A 51 12.65 10.32 -15.73
CA PRO A 51 11.47 10.84 -16.40
C PRO A 51 10.44 9.74 -16.66
N LEU A 52 9.17 10.04 -16.44
CA LEU A 52 8.09 9.12 -16.75
C LEU A 52 8.06 8.89 -18.27
N PRO A 53 7.79 7.65 -18.74
CA PRO A 53 7.70 7.36 -20.15
C PRO A 53 6.50 8.07 -20.77
N GLU A 54 6.67 8.62 -21.96
CA GLU A 54 5.59 9.16 -22.78
C GLU A 54 5.10 8.10 -23.76
N PHE A 55 3.81 8.15 -24.11
CA PHE A 55 3.17 7.19 -24.98
C PHE A 55 2.60 7.87 -26.23
N PRO A 56 2.64 7.21 -27.41
CA PRO A 56 1.90 7.66 -28.59
C PRO A 56 0.42 7.75 -28.28
N THR A 57 -0.30 8.66 -28.91
CA THR A 57 -1.74 8.79 -28.73
C THR A 57 -2.54 7.66 -29.38
N MET A 58 -1.95 6.96 -30.37
CA MET A 58 -2.59 5.87 -31.09
C MET A 58 -1.55 4.91 -31.67
N ALA A 59 -1.90 3.62 -31.77
CA ALA A 59 -1.13 2.61 -32.48
C ALA A 59 -2.01 1.50 -33.06
N TYR A 60 -1.58 0.90 -34.20
CA TYR A 60 -2.26 -0.27 -34.79
C TYR A 60 -1.91 -1.59 -34.06
N LYS A 61 -0.80 -1.62 -33.36
CA LYS A 61 -0.34 -2.79 -32.58
C LYS A 61 0.08 -2.35 -31.18
N ILE A 62 -0.23 -3.18 -30.22
CA ILE A 62 0.09 -2.92 -28.79
C ILE A 62 1.60 -2.77 -28.59
N GLU A 63 2.41 -3.56 -29.30
CA GLU A 63 3.86 -3.54 -29.19
C GLU A 63 4.47 -2.14 -29.52
N HIS A 64 3.79 -1.35 -30.33
CA HIS A 64 4.21 0.02 -30.66
C HIS A 64 3.93 1.04 -29.55
N LEU A 65 3.13 0.64 -28.52
CA LEU A 65 2.86 1.44 -27.32
C LEU A 65 3.84 1.13 -26.19
N ILE A 66 4.63 0.06 -26.31
CA ILE A 66 5.53 -0.37 -25.23
C ILE A 66 6.88 0.33 -25.39
N PRO A 67 7.30 1.20 -24.45
CA PRO A 67 8.60 1.87 -24.51
C PRO A 67 9.75 0.87 -24.37
N GLN A 68 10.94 1.25 -24.81
CA GLN A 68 12.14 0.46 -24.59
C GLN A 68 12.36 0.18 -23.09
N HIS A 69 12.77 -1.03 -22.75
CA HIS A 69 12.95 -1.52 -21.37
C HIS A 69 11.66 -1.68 -20.57
N TYR A 70 10.51 -1.74 -21.23
CA TYR A 70 9.25 -2.13 -20.61
C TYR A 70 8.69 -3.39 -21.27
N GLU A 71 7.90 -4.13 -20.51
CA GLU A 71 7.09 -5.26 -20.97
C GLU A 71 5.70 -5.23 -20.32
N ILE A 72 4.75 -5.96 -20.87
CA ILE A 72 3.42 -6.11 -20.26
C ILE A 72 3.54 -7.02 -19.05
N ASP A 73 3.15 -6.51 -17.88
CA ASP A 73 3.09 -7.24 -16.62
C ASP A 73 1.69 -7.84 -16.39
N LEU A 74 0.65 -7.06 -16.66
CA LEU A 74 -0.76 -7.47 -16.58
C LEU A 74 -1.53 -6.88 -17.76
N GLU A 75 -2.58 -7.58 -18.19
CA GLU A 75 -3.51 -7.07 -19.22
C GLU A 75 -4.94 -7.56 -19.00
N ALA A 76 -5.90 -6.79 -19.49
CA ALA A 76 -7.32 -7.13 -19.52
C ALA A 76 -7.95 -6.68 -20.82
N ASP A 77 -8.93 -7.46 -21.29
CA ASP A 77 -9.77 -7.13 -22.44
C ASP A 77 -11.25 -7.07 -22.03
N GLY A 78 -12.00 -6.12 -22.55
CA GLY A 78 -13.44 -5.99 -22.32
C GLY A 78 -13.98 -4.67 -22.82
N ASP A 79 -15.28 -4.58 -23.02
CA ASP A 79 -15.96 -3.34 -23.41
C ASP A 79 -16.05 -2.39 -22.20
N LEU A 80 -15.13 -1.44 -22.13
CA LEU A 80 -15.02 -0.52 -21.00
C LEU A 80 -15.87 0.74 -21.19
N ASN A 81 -15.99 1.22 -22.44
CA ASN A 81 -16.70 2.45 -22.78
C ASN A 81 -18.17 2.23 -23.18
N GLY A 82 -18.61 0.97 -23.33
CA GLY A 82 -19.98 0.61 -23.66
C GLY A 82 -20.33 0.71 -25.14
N ASP A 83 -19.33 0.69 -26.04
CA ASP A 83 -19.56 0.78 -27.51
C ASP A 83 -19.75 -0.58 -28.20
N GLY A 84 -19.65 -1.68 -27.43
CA GLY A 84 -19.80 -3.05 -27.91
C GLY A 84 -18.53 -3.64 -28.50
N VAL A 85 -17.38 -2.94 -28.42
CA VAL A 85 -16.08 -3.40 -28.89
C VAL A 85 -15.15 -3.60 -27.69
N ALA A 86 -14.36 -4.67 -27.68
CA ALA A 86 -13.45 -4.91 -26.60
C ALA A 86 -12.27 -3.90 -26.64
N ASP A 87 -12.13 -3.17 -25.55
CA ASP A 87 -11.01 -2.31 -25.22
C ASP A 87 -9.91 -3.13 -24.55
N LYS A 88 -8.77 -2.52 -24.28
CA LYS A 88 -7.66 -3.16 -23.57
C LYS A 88 -7.10 -2.25 -22.48
N VAL A 89 -6.74 -2.85 -21.34
CA VAL A 89 -5.91 -2.24 -20.31
C VAL A 89 -4.60 -3.01 -20.22
N ILE A 90 -3.47 -2.31 -20.18
CA ILE A 90 -2.15 -2.92 -19.97
C ILE A 90 -1.42 -2.23 -18.81
N VAL A 91 -0.77 -3.03 -17.98
CA VAL A 91 0.13 -2.57 -16.93
C VAL A 91 1.55 -2.90 -17.37
N LEU A 92 2.42 -1.92 -17.40
CA LEU A 92 3.80 -2.08 -17.86
C LEU A 92 4.74 -2.18 -16.66
N ILE A 93 5.73 -3.07 -16.76
CA ILE A 93 6.83 -3.17 -15.82
C ILE A 93 8.15 -2.88 -16.52
N LYS A 94 9.07 -2.18 -15.84
CA LYS A 94 10.39 -1.89 -16.36
C LYS A 94 11.30 -3.10 -16.18
N THR A 95 11.87 -3.64 -17.24
CA THR A 95 12.63 -4.91 -17.23
C THR A 95 13.95 -4.85 -16.47
N ASN A 96 14.54 -3.66 -16.36
CA ASN A 96 15.83 -3.42 -15.69
C ASN A 96 15.69 -2.70 -14.34
N ASP A 97 14.46 -2.45 -13.88
CA ASP A 97 14.18 -1.81 -12.58
C ASP A 97 12.75 -2.14 -12.13
N THR A 98 12.58 -3.25 -11.47
CA THR A 98 11.27 -3.73 -11.00
C THR A 98 10.71 -2.96 -9.79
N THR A 99 11.50 -2.04 -9.23
CA THR A 99 11.06 -1.08 -8.19
C THR A 99 10.53 0.22 -8.77
N ALA A 100 10.59 0.38 -10.11
CA ALA A 100 10.06 1.54 -10.80
C ALA A 100 8.53 1.57 -10.81
N ILE A 101 7.98 2.76 -11.03
CA ILE A 101 6.55 2.98 -11.26
C ILE A 101 6.10 2.13 -12.46
N ARG A 102 4.88 1.56 -12.36
CA ARG A 102 4.24 0.77 -13.40
C ARG A 102 3.16 1.58 -14.11
N PRO A 103 3.44 2.14 -15.31
CA PRO A 103 2.42 2.83 -16.09
C PRO A 103 1.27 1.89 -16.44
N THR A 104 0.05 2.35 -16.26
CA THR A 104 -1.17 1.63 -16.62
C THR A 104 -1.90 2.40 -17.71
N LEU A 105 -2.05 1.78 -18.88
CA LEU A 105 -2.65 2.39 -20.05
C LEU A 105 -4.05 1.83 -20.29
N VAL A 106 -5.00 2.71 -20.51
CA VAL A 106 -6.34 2.38 -21.01
C VAL A 106 -6.40 2.69 -22.51
N LEU A 107 -6.65 1.66 -23.29
CA LEU A 107 -6.58 1.64 -24.76
C LEU A 107 -7.97 1.38 -25.32
N LEU A 108 -8.60 2.39 -25.88
CA LEU A 108 -9.90 2.23 -26.55
C LEU A 108 -9.69 1.73 -27.99
N LYS A 109 -10.44 0.71 -28.38
CA LYS A 109 -10.39 0.15 -29.72
C LYS A 109 -11.19 1.00 -30.69
N ILE A 110 -10.51 1.54 -31.72
CA ILE A 110 -11.12 2.35 -32.78
C ILE A 110 -10.78 1.70 -34.14
N GLY A 111 -11.74 0.97 -34.71
CA GLY A 111 -11.50 0.20 -35.92
C GLY A 111 -10.35 -0.79 -35.74
N ASN A 112 -9.27 -0.64 -36.51
CA ASN A 112 -8.10 -1.51 -36.43
C ASN A 112 -6.98 -0.96 -35.54
N ALA A 113 -7.18 0.15 -34.84
CA ALA A 113 -6.19 0.80 -34.01
C ALA A 113 -6.63 0.85 -32.54
N TYR A 114 -5.68 1.09 -31.64
CA TYR A 114 -5.91 1.43 -30.25
C TYR A 114 -5.57 2.90 -30.01
N SER A 115 -6.50 3.65 -29.43
CA SER A 115 -6.28 5.01 -28.93
C SER A 115 -5.89 4.95 -27.47
N VAL A 116 -4.77 5.56 -27.06
CA VAL A 116 -4.40 5.73 -25.66
C VAL A 116 -5.30 6.79 -25.06
N ASN A 117 -6.34 6.34 -24.35
CA ASN A 117 -7.34 7.24 -23.77
C ASN A 117 -6.88 7.81 -22.42
N ALA A 118 -6.26 6.98 -21.58
CA ALA A 118 -5.75 7.42 -20.29
C ALA A 118 -4.48 6.66 -19.91
N VAL A 119 -3.58 7.34 -19.19
CA VAL A 119 -2.38 6.75 -18.57
C VAL A 119 -2.37 7.11 -17.10
N SER A 120 -2.25 6.12 -16.24
CA SER A 120 -2.04 6.32 -14.80
C SER A 120 -0.64 5.84 -14.40
N TYR A 121 0.00 6.59 -13.51
CA TYR A 121 1.26 6.24 -12.88
C TYR A 121 1.10 5.92 -11.40
N THR A 122 -0.15 5.89 -10.91
CA THR A 122 -0.52 5.70 -9.51
C THR A 122 -1.52 4.57 -9.29
N ALA A 123 -2.15 4.05 -10.35
CA ALA A 123 -3.13 2.95 -10.25
C ALA A 123 -2.50 1.67 -9.71
N PHE A 124 -1.24 1.40 -10.09
CA PHE A 124 -0.39 0.36 -9.50
C PHE A 124 0.89 0.98 -8.95
N GLY A 125 1.24 0.65 -7.72
CA GLY A 125 2.56 0.96 -7.18
C GLY A 125 3.68 0.09 -7.80
N PRO A 126 4.95 0.26 -7.39
CA PRO A 126 6.04 -0.64 -7.74
C PRO A 126 5.70 -2.09 -7.39
N LYS A 127 6.11 -3.06 -8.22
CA LYS A 127 5.87 -4.48 -7.98
C LYS A 127 6.69 -5.01 -6.81
N TYR A 128 7.94 -4.54 -6.72
CA TYR A 128 8.88 -4.93 -5.68
C TYR A 128 9.35 -3.71 -4.89
N ARG A 129 9.67 -3.94 -3.63
CA ARG A 129 10.32 -2.99 -2.74
C ARG A 129 11.84 -3.00 -2.97
N GLU A 130 12.56 -2.04 -2.42
CA GLU A 130 14.02 -1.96 -2.50
C GLU A 130 14.72 -3.17 -1.84
N ASP A 131 14.07 -3.83 -0.89
CA ASP A 131 14.55 -5.06 -0.23
C ASP A 131 14.29 -6.34 -1.06
N GLY A 132 13.71 -6.22 -2.25
CA GLY A 132 13.43 -7.30 -3.19
C GLY A 132 12.15 -8.10 -2.92
N PHE A 133 11.38 -7.77 -1.88
CA PHE A 133 10.08 -8.40 -1.63
C PHE A 133 8.98 -7.75 -2.47
N ARG A 134 7.98 -8.55 -2.85
CA ARG A 134 6.76 -8.04 -3.49
C ARG A 134 5.95 -7.18 -2.54
N ASN A 135 5.31 -6.14 -3.08
CA ASN A 135 4.33 -5.35 -2.33
C ASN A 135 3.03 -6.13 -2.13
N TYR A 136 2.61 -6.90 -3.14
CA TYR A 136 1.42 -7.75 -3.11
C TYR A 136 1.75 -9.14 -3.63
N ASP A 137 1.14 -10.18 -3.06
CA ASP A 137 1.33 -11.58 -3.45
C ASP A 137 0.57 -11.88 -4.75
N TYR A 138 -0.61 -11.27 -4.89
CA TYR A 138 -1.47 -11.35 -6.06
C TYR A 138 -1.88 -9.96 -6.52
N GLU A 139 -1.85 -9.75 -7.81
CA GLU A 139 -2.30 -8.52 -8.49
C GLU A 139 -3.07 -8.91 -9.74
N ASP A 140 -4.16 -8.22 -10.00
CA ASP A 140 -5.02 -8.45 -11.17
C ASP A 140 -5.59 -7.16 -11.71
N VAL A 141 -5.83 -7.16 -13.02
CA VAL A 141 -6.59 -6.13 -13.72
C VAL A 141 -7.67 -6.81 -14.54
N ASN A 142 -8.90 -6.32 -14.44
CA ASN A 142 -10.04 -6.91 -15.13
C ASN A 142 -10.98 -5.81 -15.66
N ILE A 143 -11.66 -6.10 -16.79
CA ILE A 143 -12.77 -5.29 -17.31
C ILE A 143 -14.03 -6.13 -17.18
N ASP A 144 -14.90 -5.74 -16.27
CA ASP A 144 -16.19 -6.41 -16.04
C ASP A 144 -17.34 -5.43 -16.08
N SER A 145 -18.32 -5.70 -16.96
CA SER A 145 -19.58 -4.93 -17.06
C SER A 145 -19.35 -3.41 -17.16
N GLY A 146 -18.40 -2.98 -18.01
CA GLY A 146 -18.06 -1.57 -18.22
C GLY A 146 -17.31 -0.94 -17.03
N LYS A 147 -16.68 -1.75 -16.19
CA LYS A 147 -15.81 -1.30 -15.10
C LYS A 147 -14.40 -1.83 -15.28
N LEU A 148 -13.43 -0.99 -15.10
CA LEU A 148 -12.06 -1.42 -14.83
C LEU A 148 -11.94 -1.70 -13.33
N VAL A 149 -11.54 -2.93 -12.98
CA VAL A 149 -11.29 -3.39 -11.61
C VAL A 149 -9.80 -3.70 -11.48
N ILE A 150 -9.16 -3.12 -10.48
CA ILE A 150 -7.77 -3.38 -10.10
C ILE A 150 -7.78 -3.98 -8.71
N SER A 151 -7.23 -5.18 -8.56
CA SER A 151 -7.18 -5.91 -7.29
C SER A 151 -5.74 -6.22 -6.92
N MET A 152 -5.35 -5.89 -5.69
CA MET A 152 -4.03 -6.16 -5.12
C MET A 152 -4.21 -6.82 -3.75
N GLN A 153 -3.57 -7.97 -3.50
CA GLN A 153 -3.72 -8.74 -2.26
C GLN A 153 -2.36 -9.14 -1.70
N ALA A 154 -2.17 -8.90 -0.42
CA ALA A 154 -1.02 -9.36 0.34
C ALA A 154 -1.47 -10.09 1.60
N THR A 155 -0.73 -11.14 1.98
CA THR A 155 -0.92 -11.86 3.25
C THR A 155 -0.30 -11.12 4.43
N GLY A 156 0.52 -10.13 4.17
CA GLY A 156 1.23 -9.33 5.16
C GLY A 156 0.49 -8.04 5.55
N PRO A 157 1.20 -7.07 6.11
CA PRO A 157 0.60 -5.82 6.63
C PRO A 157 -0.01 -4.91 5.56
N ASN A 158 0.31 -5.10 4.27
CA ASN A 158 -0.29 -4.32 3.21
C ASN A 158 -1.78 -4.66 3.00
N GLY A 159 -2.22 -5.87 3.40
CA GLY A 159 -3.60 -6.30 3.23
C GLY A 159 -4.04 -6.40 1.77
N SER A 160 -5.31 -6.10 1.49
CA SER A 160 -5.82 -6.00 0.13
C SER A 160 -6.30 -4.59 -0.20
N LEU A 161 -6.20 -4.24 -1.47
CA LEU A 161 -6.75 -3.01 -2.05
C LEU A 161 -7.44 -3.36 -3.36
N GLU A 162 -8.71 -2.98 -3.50
CA GLU A 162 -9.43 -3.01 -4.76
C GLU A 162 -9.89 -1.61 -5.14
N SER A 163 -9.75 -1.25 -6.40
CA SER A 163 -10.21 0.02 -6.95
C SER A 163 -11.02 -0.19 -8.23
N ASN A 164 -12.14 0.50 -8.32
CA ASN A 164 -13.09 0.39 -9.43
C ASN A 164 -13.22 1.71 -10.17
N TYR A 165 -13.08 1.65 -11.50
CA TYR A 165 -13.20 2.82 -12.37
C TYR A 165 -14.30 2.62 -13.39
N LYS A 166 -15.01 3.72 -13.75
CA LYS A 166 -16.03 3.73 -14.79
C LYS A 166 -15.94 5.00 -15.61
N TYR A 167 -16.37 4.92 -16.88
CA TYR A 167 -16.63 6.12 -17.64
C TYR A 167 -17.84 6.86 -17.09
N ILE A 168 -17.67 8.16 -16.83
CA ILE A 168 -18.75 9.11 -16.50
C ILE A 168 -18.63 10.27 -17.49
N GLY A 169 -19.42 10.20 -18.56
CA GLY A 169 -19.20 10.98 -19.76
C GLY A 169 -17.94 10.51 -20.46
N GLU A 170 -17.02 11.42 -20.76
CA GLU A 170 -15.74 11.11 -21.43
C GLU A 170 -14.60 10.76 -20.47
N ASP A 171 -14.81 10.88 -19.16
CA ASP A 171 -13.79 10.68 -18.15
C ASP A 171 -13.85 9.31 -17.52
N LEU A 172 -12.75 8.59 -17.48
CA LEU A 172 -12.58 7.40 -16.65
C LEU A 172 -12.33 7.82 -15.20
N VAL A 173 -13.25 7.49 -14.31
CA VAL A 173 -13.35 8.01 -12.94
C VAL A 173 -13.24 6.87 -11.94
N LEU A 174 -12.45 7.07 -10.88
CA LEU A 174 -12.44 6.21 -9.71
C LEU A 174 -13.78 6.34 -8.98
N THR A 175 -14.50 5.23 -8.82
CA THR A 175 -15.86 5.20 -8.28
C THR A 175 -15.95 4.52 -6.93
N HIS A 176 -15.06 3.57 -6.66
CA HIS A 176 -15.05 2.79 -5.42
C HIS A 176 -13.64 2.34 -5.05
N ILE A 177 -13.35 2.33 -3.76
CA ILE A 177 -12.14 1.73 -3.18
C ILE A 177 -12.57 0.84 -2.03
N SER A 178 -12.02 -0.37 -1.92
CA SER A 178 -12.14 -1.21 -0.74
C SER A 178 -10.78 -1.70 -0.28
N THR A 179 -10.61 -1.85 1.03
CA THR A 179 -9.43 -2.45 1.65
C THR A 179 -9.83 -3.46 2.70
N PHE A 180 -8.99 -4.46 2.88
CA PHE A 180 -9.11 -5.44 3.95
C PHE A 180 -7.74 -5.65 4.57
N ASN A 181 -7.65 -5.49 5.90
CA ASN A 181 -6.44 -5.66 6.67
C ASN A 181 -6.65 -6.63 7.83
N MET A 182 -5.63 -7.44 8.12
CA MET A 182 -5.60 -8.34 9.27
C MET A 182 -4.49 -7.93 10.22
N GLY A 183 -4.82 -7.84 11.50
CA GLY A 183 -3.88 -7.57 12.59
C GLY A 183 -4.01 -8.58 13.72
N ALA A 184 -3.17 -8.44 14.74
CA ALA A 184 -3.22 -9.28 15.94
C ALA A 184 -4.53 -9.02 16.71
N GLY A 185 -5.50 -9.92 16.54
CA GLY A 185 -6.78 -9.88 17.24
C GLY A 185 -7.91 -9.11 16.56
N GLY A 186 -7.70 -8.64 15.34
CA GLY A 186 -8.75 -7.94 14.60
C GLY A 186 -8.56 -7.97 13.10
N GLN A 187 -9.66 -7.73 12.40
CA GLN A 187 -9.69 -7.45 10.96
C GLN A 187 -10.40 -6.12 10.75
N THR A 188 -10.00 -5.40 9.72
CA THR A 188 -10.63 -4.13 9.36
C THR A 188 -10.96 -4.15 7.87
N GLU A 189 -12.23 -3.93 7.56
CA GLU A 189 -12.72 -3.70 6.20
C GLU A 189 -13.03 -2.21 6.05
N GLN A 190 -12.61 -1.62 4.94
CA GLN A 190 -12.95 -0.24 4.62
C GLN A 190 -13.52 -0.17 3.22
N ASN A 191 -14.58 0.60 3.03
CA ASN A 191 -15.25 0.83 1.76
C ASN A 191 -15.45 2.33 1.55
N LEU A 192 -15.04 2.83 0.40
CA LEU A 192 -15.24 4.22 -0.01
C LEU A 192 -15.99 4.28 -1.34
N ASP A 193 -17.27 4.60 -1.27
CA ASP A 193 -18.10 4.93 -2.45
C ASP A 193 -17.92 6.41 -2.78
N LEU A 194 -17.10 6.71 -3.77
CA LEU A 194 -16.78 8.08 -4.16
C LEU A 194 -17.95 8.78 -4.85
N LEU A 195 -18.85 8.03 -5.50
CA LEU A 195 -20.02 8.61 -6.16
C LEU A 195 -21.04 9.10 -5.14
N LYS A 196 -21.26 8.32 -4.07
CA LYS A 196 -22.14 8.73 -2.97
C LYS A 196 -21.43 9.62 -1.95
N GLY A 197 -20.09 9.58 -1.91
CA GLY A 197 -19.29 10.26 -0.89
C GLY A 197 -19.51 9.65 0.50
N ILE A 198 -19.46 8.31 0.56
CA ILE A 198 -19.66 7.55 1.79
C ILE A 198 -18.43 6.70 2.06
N TYR A 199 -17.89 6.83 3.26
CA TYR A 199 -16.85 5.98 3.81
C TYR A 199 -17.44 5.09 4.91
N GLU A 200 -17.15 3.80 4.84
CA GLU A 200 -17.54 2.80 5.84
C GLU A 200 -16.31 2.05 6.32
N LYS A 201 -16.18 1.91 7.65
CA LYS A 201 -15.17 1.09 8.31
C LYS A 201 -15.86 0.06 9.18
N THR A 202 -15.50 -1.21 9.00
CA THR A 202 -15.98 -2.33 9.82
C THR A 202 -14.79 -2.95 10.54
N ASP A 203 -14.78 -2.85 11.87
CA ASP A 203 -13.81 -3.51 12.73
C ASP A 203 -14.40 -4.84 13.26
N ILE A 204 -13.66 -5.94 13.07
CA ILE A 204 -14.07 -7.31 13.42
C ILE A 204 -13.11 -7.83 14.49
N ASN A 205 -13.64 -8.21 15.65
CA ASN A 205 -12.85 -8.78 16.74
C ASN A 205 -12.68 -10.29 16.56
N THR A 206 -11.52 -10.72 16.06
CA THR A 206 -11.22 -12.14 15.81
C THR A 206 -10.77 -12.91 17.05
N MET A 207 -10.63 -12.25 18.21
CA MET A 207 -10.32 -12.90 19.50
C MET A 207 -11.54 -13.56 20.15
N LYS A 208 -12.73 -13.27 19.67
CA LYS A 208 -13.98 -13.86 20.15
C LYS A 208 -14.51 -14.88 19.14
N GLU A 209 -15.10 -15.96 19.64
CA GLU A 209 -15.63 -17.06 18.82
C GLU A 209 -16.73 -16.58 17.85
N ASP A 210 -17.58 -15.66 18.29
CA ASP A 210 -18.64 -15.05 17.49
C ASP A 210 -18.18 -13.91 16.57
N MET A 211 -16.88 -13.57 16.60
CA MET A 211 -16.25 -12.52 15.79
C MET A 211 -17.12 -11.26 15.64
N PRO A 212 -17.53 -10.61 16.75
CA PRO A 212 -18.41 -9.45 16.67
C PRO A 212 -17.77 -8.32 15.87
N SER A 213 -18.58 -7.65 15.08
CA SER A 213 -18.16 -6.53 14.25
C SER A 213 -18.88 -5.24 14.60
N THR A 214 -18.22 -4.11 14.32
CA THR A 214 -18.80 -2.77 14.45
C THR A 214 -18.51 -2.00 13.18
N THR A 215 -19.58 -1.46 12.55
CA THR A 215 -19.46 -0.65 11.34
C THR A 215 -19.70 0.83 11.67
N THR A 216 -18.79 1.67 11.23
CA THR A 216 -18.90 3.13 11.28
C THR A 216 -19.05 3.68 9.87
N THR A 217 -20.08 4.53 9.67
CA THR A 217 -20.34 5.18 8.37
C THR A 217 -20.15 6.69 8.49
N LYS A 218 -19.39 7.29 7.58
CA LYS A 218 -19.10 8.73 7.54
C LYS A 218 -19.35 9.29 6.14
N LYS A 219 -19.68 10.58 6.07
CA LYS A 219 -19.71 11.32 4.79
C LYS A 219 -18.30 11.78 4.45
N TYR A 220 -17.81 11.35 3.29
CA TYR A 220 -16.50 11.73 2.78
C TYR A 220 -16.60 12.05 1.29
N LYS A 221 -16.68 13.32 0.97
CA LYS A 221 -16.72 13.79 -0.43
C LYS A 221 -15.38 14.39 -0.81
N ILE A 222 -14.87 13.93 -1.93
CA ILE A 222 -13.69 14.49 -2.60
C ILE A 222 -14.09 14.96 -4.01
N PRO A 223 -13.28 15.80 -4.66
CA PRO A 223 -13.45 16.10 -6.09
C PRO A 223 -13.44 14.84 -6.93
N LYS A 224 -13.93 14.94 -8.16
CA LYS A 224 -13.90 13.84 -9.14
C LYS A 224 -12.46 13.36 -9.32
N ALA A 225 -12.21 12.10 -8.98
CA ALA A 225 -10.88 11.48 -9.05
C ALA A 225 -10.75 10.79 -10.43
N LEU A 226 -9.97 11.36 -11.35
CA LEU A 226 -9.73 10.81 -12.66
C LEU A 226 -8.70 9.68 -12.59
N PHE A 227 -8.85 8.64 -13.41
CA PHE A 227 -7.92 7.51 -13.48
C PHE A 227 -6.45 7.94 -13.59
N LYS A 228 -6.17 8.94 -14.43
CA LYS A 228 -4.81 9.44 -14.67
C LYS A 228 -4.14 10.11 -13.48
N ASP A 229 -4.95 10.62 -12.51
CA ASP A 229 -4.47 11.43 -11.39
C ASP A 229 -4.74 10.75 -10.03
N ALA A 230 -5.65 9.77 -9.98
CA ALA A 230 -6.07 9.13 -8.75
C ALA A 230 -5.03 8.16 -8.21
N ASP A 231 -4.71 8.29 -6.92
CA ASP A 231 -4.00 7.29 -6.13
C ASP A 231 -4.99 6.67 -5.13
N PRO A 232 -5.53 5.46 -5.39
CA PRO A 232 -6.52 4.84 -4.52
C PRO A 232 -6.01 4.59 -3.10
N SER A 233 -4.72 4.23 -2.96
CA SER A 233 -4.11 3.99 -1.64
C SER A 233 -4.03 5.28 -0.82
N ALA A 234 -3.53 6.35 -1.42
CA ALA A 234 -3.45 7.65 -0.75
C ALA A 234 -4.84 8.20 -0.37
N ILE A 235 -5.84 8.05 -1.26
CA ILE A 235 -7.22 8.48 -0.99
C ILE A 235 -7.82 7.70 0.19
N MET A 236 -7.61 6.37 0.27
CA MET A 236 -8.11 5.56 1.37
C MET A 236 -7.41 5.90 2.69
N ILE A 237 -6.08 6.10 2.67
CA ILE A 237 -5.31 6.52 3.85
C ILE A 237 -5.79 7.88 4.36
N GLU A 238 -6.07 8.83 3.47
CA GLU A 238 -6.60 10.15 3.86
C GLU A 238 -7.98 10.03 4.51
N ALA A 239 -8.89 9.20 3.93
CA ALA A 239 -10.20 8.93 4.50
C ALA A 239 -10.10 8.29 5.88
N PHE A 240 -9.24 7.29 6.03
CA PHE A 240 -8.98 6.62 7.31
C PHE A 240 -8.48 7.62 8.37
N ASN A 241 -7.41 8.35 8.09
CA ASN A 241 -6.81 9.30 9.03
C ASN A 241 -7.79 10.41 9.47
N LYS A 242 -8.74 10.76 8.60
CA LYS A 242 -9.74 11.78 8.91
C LYS A 242 -10.79 11.32 9.92
N PHE A 243 -11.02 10.01 10.06
CA PHE A 243 -12.15 9.46 10.81
C PHE A 243 -11.76 8.46 11.90
N ASP A 244 -10.47 8.16 12.05
CA ASP A 244 -9.94 7.22 13.04
C ASP A 244 -9.43 7.91 14.33
N ASP A 245 -9.83 9.18 14.55
CA ASP A 245 -9.55 9.96 15.78
C ASP A 245 -10.52 9.62 16.92
#